data_915d7fef3f85fe9127fc532bf7a13543
#
_entry.id   915d7fef3f85fe9127fc532bf7a13543
#
_cell.length_a   1.000
_cell.length_b   1.000
_cell.length_c   1.000
_cell.angle_alpha   90.00
_cell.angle_beta   90.00
_cell.angle_gamma   90.00
#
_symmetry.space_group_name_H-M   'P 1'
#
loop_
_entity.id
_entity.type
_entity.pdbx_description
1 polymer ?
#
loop_
_entity_poly.entity_id
_entity_poly.type
_entity_poly.pdbx_seq_one_letter_code
_entity_poly.pdbx_strand_id
1 'polypeptide(L)'
;MKYRIFSLFYIAIVFVTQMAAENGSHLWLRLPANAHAEISAPRQSPTLNIAVEELHQAWQGAPVQLVIQRDKQLQPEGFRIRHEDNKITLTSPTETGLLYAAYHLLRMQATGQNVTATQTTENPAYSLRILNHWDNMDRTVERGYAGQSLWNWEELPNTLSDRYKEYARANASIGINGTVLNNVNASPQILSTEYLQKVKALADIFRPYGLRVYLSVNFASPMALDSLSTADPLDKKVISWWKHKDKEIYRIIPDFGGFLVKANSEGQPGPCDFGRTHAEGANMLADALKPYKGIVMWRAFVYSPSDADRAKQAYLEFEPLDGQFRNNVIVQVKTGPMDFQRR
;
A
#
# COMPACT_ATOMS: atom_id res chain seq x y z
N MET A 1 -7.33 -44.30 -47.25
CA MET A 1 -8.18 -43.62 -46.26
C MET A 1 -7.63 -43.67 -44.82
N LYS A 2 -6.45 -44.26 -44.52
CA LYS A 2 -5.88 -44.37 -43.17
C LYS A 2 -4.86 -43.26 -42.80
N TYR A 3 -4.39 -42.47 -43.74
CA TYR A 3 -3.36 -41.42 -43.50
C TYR A 3 -3.90 -40.03 -43.18
N ARG A 4 -5.19 -39.74 -43.42
CA ARG A 4 -5.81 -38.42 -43.12
C ARG A 4 -6.24 -38.26 -41.65
N ILE A 5 -6.43 -39.34 -40.93
CA ILE A 5 -6.86 -39.28 -39.53
C ILE A 5 -5.67 -38.98 -38.59
N PHE A 6 -4.44 -39.40 -38.94
CA PHE A 6 -3.24 -39.15 -38.12
C PHE A 6 -2.77 -37.70 -38.18
N SER A 7 -2.94 -37.00 -39.30
CA SER A 7 -2.57 -35.58 -39.42
C SER A 7 -3.50 -34.63 -38.61
N LEU A 8 -4.76 -34.97 -38.47
CA LEU A 8 -5.72 -34.20 -37.68
C LEU A 8 -5.48 -34.36 -36.16
N PHE A 9 -5.03 -35.52 -35.73
CA PHE A 9 -4.66 -35.74 -34.31
C PHE A 9 -3.37 -35.02 -33.92
N TYR A 10 -2.40 -34.90 -34.80
CA TYR A 10 -1.14 -34.18 -34.54
C TYR A 10 -1.34 -32.68 -34.46
N ILE A 11 -2.25 -32.10 -35.25
CA ILE A 11 -2.62 -30.67 -35.22
C ILE A 11 -3.41 -30.34 -33.93
N ALA A 12 -4.27 -31.23 -33.45
CA ALA A 12 -5.00 -31.04 -32.20
C ALA A 12 -4.08 -31.10 -30.95
N ILE A 13 -3.05 -31.95 -30.97
CA ILE A 13 -2.10 -32.06 -29.85
C ILE A 13 -1.17 -30.85 -29.78
N VAL A 14 -0.77 -30.27 -30.92
CA VAL A 14 0.08 -29.07 -30.95
C VAL A 14 -0.66 -27.82 -30.48
N PHE A 15 -1.99 -27.76 -30.65
CA PHE A 15 -2.78 -26.64 -30.11
C PHE A 15 -3.10 -26.75 -28.62
N VAL A 16 -3.05 -27.92 -28.02
CA VAL A 16 -3.32 -28.12 -26.57
C VAL A 16 -2.12 -27.80 -25.69
N THR A 17 -0.90 -27.79 -26.24
CA THR A 17 0.31 -27.54 -25.46
C THR A 17 0.66 -26.05 -25.22
N GLN A 18 -0.12 -25.11 -25.73
CA GLN A 18 0.11 -23.67 -25.54
C GLN A 18 -0.92 -22.96 -24.67
N MET A 19 -1.84 -23.66 -24.05
CA MET A 19 -2.69 -23.10 -23.01
C MET A 19 -2.06 -23.31 -21.63
N ALA A 20 -0.89 -22.75 -21.38
CA ALA A 20 -0.46 -22.53 -20.02
C ALA A 20 -1.47 -21.54 -19.42
N ALA A 21 -2.26 -22.01 -18.45
CA ALA A 21 -3.17 -21.13 -17.72
C ALA A 21 -2.36 -19.99 -17.12
N GLU A 22 -2.72 -18.77 -17.46
CA GLU A 22 -2.05 -17.60 -16.92
C GLU A 22 -2.27 -17.54 -15.39
N ASN A 23 -1.21 -17.27 -14.65
CA ASN A 23 -1.27 -17.23 -13.18
C ASN A 23 -1.87 -15.95 -12.61
N GLY A 24 -2.28 -15.00 -13.46
CA GLY A 24 -2.87 -13.72 -13.06
C GLY A 24 -1.90 -12.69 -12.50
N SER A 25 -0.60 -12.96 -12.42
CA SER A 25 0.39 -12.05 -11.82
C SER A 25 0.51 -10.72 -12.57
N HIS A 26 0.25 -10.71 -13.86
CA HIS A 26 0.32 -9.48 -14.66
C HIS A 26 -0.92 -8.60 -14.53
N LEU A 27 -2.01 -9.07 -13.93
CA LEU A 27 -3.28 -8.35 -13.80
C LEU A 27 -3.73 -7.75 -15.14
N TRP A 28 -4.05 -6.45 -15.16
CA TRP A 28 -4.38 -5.72 -16.39
C TRP A 28 -3.14 -5.31 -17.20
N LEU A 29 -1.93 -5.40 -16.63
CA LEU A 29 -0.64 -4.99 -17.22
C LEU A 29 -0.12 -5.96 -18.29
N ARG A 30 -1.01 -6.66 -18.98
CA ARG A 30 -0.74 -7.52 -20.16
C ARG A 30 -0.58 -6.63 -21.38
N LEU A 31 0.44 -5.82 -21.37
CA LEU A 31 0.70 -4.84 -22.40
C LEU A 31 1.55 -5.45 -23.52
N PRO A 32 1.39 -5.01 -24.79
CA PRO A 32 2.25 -5.48 -25.87
C PRO A 32 3.72 -5.14 -25.57
N ALA A 33 4.59 -6.12 -25.77
CA ALA A 33 6.03 -6.03 -25.48
C ALA A 33 6.82 -5.71 -26.74
N ASN A 34 6.63 -4.79 -27.52
CA ASN A 34 7.42 -4.41 -28.70
C ASN A 34 7.08 -2.99 -29.19
N ALA A 35 6.93 -2.08 -28.25
CA ALA A 35 6.78 -0.67 -28.58
C ALA A 35 8.15 0.00 -28.67
N HIS A 36 8.28 0.97 -29.57
CA HIS A 36 9.52 1.73 -29.78
C HIS A 36 9.22 3.24 -29.78
N ALA A 37 8.24 3.67 -28.99
CA ALA A 37 7.90 5.08 -28.92
C ALA A 37 9.06 5.89 -28.33
N GLU A 38 9.26 7.07 -28.84
CA GLU A 38 10.22 8.02 -28.30
C GLU A 38 9.67 8.60 -26.98
N ILE A 39 10.40 8.41 -25.89
CA ILE A 39 10.01 8.88 -24.55
C ILE A 39 11.07 9.82 -24.01
N SER A 40 10.67 11.02 -23.59
CA SER A 40 11.57 11.99 -22.97
C SER A 40 11.13 12.33 -21.55
N ALA A 41 12.09 12.42 -20.62
CA ALA A 41 11.87 12.77 -19.24
C ALA A 41 12.74 13.98 -18.83
N PRO A 42 12.31 14.79 -17.84
CA PRO A 42 13.01 16.01 -17.45
C PRO A 42 14.35 15.73 -16.75
N ARG A 43 14.52 14.54 -16.17
CA ARG A 43 15.73 14.09 -15.48
C ARG A 43 15.69 12.57 -15.29
N GLN A 44 16.78 12.01 -14.79
CA GLN A 44 16.80 10.61 -14.33
C GLN A 44 16.47 10.54 -12.84
N SER A 45 15.60 9.63 -12.48
CA SER A 45 15.31 9.22 -11.10
C SER A 45 14.73 7.81 -11.11
N PRO A 46 14.77 7.06 -9.99
CA PRO A 46 14.19 5.72 -9.95
C PRO A 46 12.73 5.67 -10.42
N THR A 47 11.89 6.63 -9.99
CA THR A 47 10.47 6.70 -10.36
C THR A 47 10.26 7.06 -11.83
N LEU A 48 10.98 8.05 -12.34
CA LEU A 48 10.88 8.45 -13.74
C LEU A 48 11.43 7.38 -14.68
N ASN A 49 12.49 6.68 -14.28
CA ASN A 49 13.03 5.58 -15.06
C ASN A 49 11.99 4.46 -15.23
N ILE A 50 11.22 4.12 -14.17
CA ILE A 50 10.10 3.18 -14.25
C ILE A 50 9.04 3.69 -15.23
N ALA A 51 8.62 4.95 -15.14
CA ALA A 51 7.62 5.51 -16.05
C ALA A 51 8.07 5.48 -17.51
N VAL A 52 9.33 5.83 -17.77
CA VAL A 52 9.94 5.77 -19.12
C VAL A 52 10.01 4.33 -19.62
N GLU A 53 10.45 3.39 -18.78
CA GLU A 53 10.57 1.98 -19.16
C GLU A 53 9.20 1.37 -19.50
N GLU A 54 8.18 1.60 -18.68
CA GLU A 54 6.81 1.11 -18.94
C GLU A 54 6.25 1.66 -20.25
N LEU A 55 6.43 2.95 -20.52
CA LEU A 55 5.99 3.56 -21.78
C LEU A 55 6.81 3.05 -22.96
N HIS A 56 8.13 2.96 -22.82
CA HIS A 56 9.02 2.50 -23.90
C HIS A 56 8.72 1.06 -24.33
N GLN A 57 8.36 0.20 -23.35
CA GLN A 57 8.05 -1.20 -23.62
C GLN A 57 6.67 -1.42 -24.22
N ALA A 58 5.68 -0.59 -23.88
CA ALA A 58 4.28 -0.90 -24.12
C ALA A 58 3.48 0.16 -24.90
N TRP A 59 3.96 1.42 -24.96
CA TRP A 59 3.24 2.48 -25.64
C TRP A 59 3.44 2.42 -27.17
N GLN A 60 2.36 2.34 -27.95
CA GLN A 60 2.38 2.19 -29.42
C GLN A 60 1.95 3.48 -30.17
N GLY A 61 1.79 4.60 -29.47
CA GLY A 61 1.30 5.86 -30.05
C GLY A 61 2.39 6.89 -30.34
N ALA A 62 1.99 8.13 -30.40
CA ALA A 62 2.87 9.29 -30.62
C ALA A 62 3.96 9.41 -29.55
N PRO A 63 5.09 10.12 -29.84
CA PRO A 63 6.12 10.41 -28.84
C PRO A 63 5.57 11.02 -27.54
N VAL A 64 6.15 10.63 -26.39
CA VAL A 64 5.69 11.07 -25.07
C VAL A 64 6.75 11.90 -24.38
N GLN A 65 6.34 13.04 -23.85
CA GLN A 65 7.17 13.90 -23.01
C GLN A 65 6.61 13.94 -21.58
N LEU A 66 7.44 13.63 -20.59
CA LEU A 66 7.14 13.79 -19.18
C LEU A 66 7.60 15.17 -18.70
N VAL A 67 6.74 15.91 -18.01
CA VAL A 67 7.01 17.28 -17.56
C VAL A 67 6.64 17.40 -16.06
N ILE A 68 7.62 17.77 -15.25
CA ILE A 68 7.36 18.15 -13.85
C ILE A 68 7.03 19.64 -13.84
N GLN A 69 5.79 19.96 -13.48
CA GLN A 69 5.33 21.35 -13.43
C GLN A 69 4.32 21.54 -12.30
N ARG A 70 4.52 22.56 -11.48
CA ARG A 70 3.51 22.97 -10.50
C ARG A 70 2.29 23.56 -11.23
N ASP A 71 1.13 23.04 -10.89
CA ASP A 71 -0.16 23.50 -11.41
C ASP A 71 -1.15 23.55 -10.23
N LYS A 72 -1.84 24.69 -10.08
CA LYS A 72 -2.82 24.87 -8.99
C LYS A 72 -4.04 23.94 -9.10
N GLN A 73 -4.31 23.41 -10.29
CA GLN A 73 -5.41 22.47 -10.55
C GLN A 73 -5.00 21.01 -10.26
N LEU A 74 -3.70 20.73 -10.06
CA LEU A 74 -3.20 19.40 -9.82
C LEU A 74 -2.77 19.23 -8.35
N GLN A 75 -3.30 18.18 -7.72
CA GLN A 75 -2.79 17.68 -6.46
C GLN A 75 -1.39 17.06 -6.65
N PRO A 76 -0.63 16.80 -5.59
CA PRO A 76 0.73 16.23 -5.71
C PRO A 76 0.82 14.96 -6.58
N GLU A 77 -0.19 14.09 -6.53
CA GLU A 77 -0.26 12.87 -7.35
C GLU A 77 -1.24 13.00 -8.53
N GLY A 78 -1.77 14.20 -8.75
CA GLY A 78 -2.58 14.52 -9.93
C GLY A 78 -1.74 14.69 -11.19
N PHE A 79 -2.36 14.53 -12.34
CA PHE A 79 -1.67 14.66 -13.62
C PHE A 79 -2.60 15.16 -14.72
N ARG A 80 -1.98 15.62 -15.81
CA ARG A 80 -2.64 16.00 -17.05
C ARG A 80 -1.99 15.29 -18.23
N ILE A 81 -2.80 14.79 -19.15
CA ILE A 81 -2.40 14.22 -20.43
C ILE A 81 -2.90 15.15 -21.53
N ARG A 82 -2.01 15.62 -22.40
CA ARG A 82 -2.35 16.41 -23.58
C ARG A 82 -1.79 15.78 -24.83
N HIS A 83 -2.55 15.77 -25.90
CA HIS A 83 -2.10 15.41 -27.21
C HIS A 83 -2.16 16.66 -28.12
N GLU A 84 -1.02 17.16 -28.54
CA GLU A 84 -0.88 18.33 -29.41
C GLU A 84 0.25 18.06 -30.42
N ASP A 85 0.11 18.47 -31.65
CA ASP A 85 1.14 18.40 -32.70
C ASP A 85 1.80 17.01 -32.84
N ASN A 86 0.97 15.94 -32.84
CA ASN A 86 1.42 14.55 -32.89
C ASN A 86 2.38 14.16 -31.77
N LYS A 87 2.25 14.78 -30.59
CA LYS A 87 3.04 14.51 -29.40
C LYS A 87 2.13 14.46 -28.18
N ILE A 88 2.45 13.59 -27.22
CA ILE A 88 1.75 13.49 -25.94
C ILE A 88 2.62 14.11 -24.84
N THR A 89 2.03 15.00 -24.06
CA THR A 89 2.67 15.58 -22.88
C THR A 89 1.97 15.09 -21.62
N LEU A 90 2.72 14.43 -20.72
CA LEU A 90 2.29 14.06 -19.39
C LEU A 90 2.83 15.10 -18.41
N THR A 91 1.95 15.80 -17.70
CA THR A 91 2.33 16.86 -16.75
C THR A 91 1.86 16.50 -15.35
N SER A 92 2.74 16.64 -14.35
CA SER A 92 2.40 16.47 -12.94
C SER A 92 3.33 17.32 -12.05
N PRO A 93 2.89 17.72 -10.84
CA PRO A 93 3.75 18.34 -9.84
C PRO A 93 4.85 17.44 -9.31
N THR A 94 4.67 16.09 -9.38
CA THR A 94 5.59 15.11 -8.80
C THR A 94 5.93 13.98 -9.77
N GLU A 95 7.01 13.28 -9.50
CA GLU A 95 7.42 12.09 -10.26
C GLU A 95 6.42 10.95 -10.13
N THR A 96 5.84 10.76 -8.94
CA THR A 96 4.80 9.75 -8.71
C THR A 96 3.56 10.03 -9.55
N GLY A 97 3.12 11.29 -9.65
CA GLY A 97 2.00 11.65 -10.52
C GLY A 97 2.32 11.42 -12.01
N LEU A 98 3.58 11.59 -12.44
CA LEU A 98 3.99 11.23 -13.81
C LEU A 98 3.97 9.71 -14.04
N LEU A 99 4.36 8.90 -13.04
CA LEU A 99 4.25 7.45 -13.10
C LEU A 99 2.77 7.02 -13.25
N TYR A 100 1.87 7.64 -12.47
CA TYR A 100 0.43 7.39 -12.59
C TYR A 100 -0.14 7.82 -13.94
N ALA A 101 0.35 8.95 -14.48
CA ALA A 101 -0.01 9.40 -15.83
C ALA A 101 0.43 8.39 -16.91
N ALA A 102 1.63 7.84 -16.78
CA ALA A 102 2.14 6.80 -17.69
C ALA A 102 1.24 5.57 -17.68
N TYR A 103 0.91 5.04 -16.50
CA TYR A 103 -0.01 3.92 -16.38
C TYR A 103 -1.43 4.25 -16.87
N HIS A 104 -1.91 5.47 -16.64
CA HIS A 104 -3.21 5.89 -17.15
C HIS A 104 -3.22 5.90 -18.69
N LEU A 105 -2.18 6.44 -19.33
CA LEU A 105 -2.01 6.45 -20.78
C LEU A 105 -2.00 5.01 -21.34
N LEU A 106 -1.23 4.11 -20.71
CA LEU A 106 -1.19 2.70 -21.10
C LEU A 106 -2.55 2.01 -20.94
N ARG A 107 -3.30 2.36 -19.89
CA ARG A 107 -4.66 1.84 -19.68
C ARG A 107 -5.63 2.34 -20.74
N MET A 108 -5.55 3.60 -21.13
CA MET A 108 -6.34 4.13 -22.24
C MET A 108 -6.06 3.34 -23.53
N GLN A 109 -4.80 3.06 -23.86
CA GLN A 109 -4.42 2.22 -24.99
C GLN A 109 -5.02 0.80 -24.86
N ALA A 110 -4.83 0.16 -23.71
CA ALA A 110 -5.31 -1.21 -23.47
C ALA A 110 -6.84 -1.36 -23.55
N THR A 111 -7.57 -0.29 -23.26
CA THR A 111 -9.05 -0.26 -23.32
C THR A 111 -9.60 0.35 -24.63
N GLY A 112 -8.73 0.65 -25.59
CA GLY A 112 -9.14 1.20 -26.91
C GLY A 112 -9.72 2.62 -26.82
N GLN A 113 -9.41 3.38 -25.77
CA GLN A 113 -9.86 4.76 -25.66
C GLN A 113 -9.10 5.66 -26.65
N ASN A 114 -9.79 6.64 -27.20
CA ASN A 114 -9.17 7.58 -28.12
C ASN A 114 -8.27 8.59 -27.38
N VAL A 115 -6.97 8.38 -27.44
CA VAL A 115 -5.96 9.20 -26.80
C VAL A 115 -5.74 10.53 -27.56
N THR A 116 -6.09 10.59 -28.85
CA THR A 116 -5.80 11.75 -29.70
C THR A 116 -6.80 12.89 -29.55
N ALA A 117 -7.98 12.64 -28.98
CA ALA A 117 -9.09 13.60 -28.95
C ALA A 117 -9.19 14.37 -27.62
N THR A 118 -8.39 14.07 -26.60
CA THR A 118 -8.70 14.52 -25.24
C THR A 118 -7.51 15.09 -24.49
N GLN A 119 -7.75 16.25 -23.89
CA GLN A 119 -7.01 16.66 -22.69
C GLN A 119 -7.67 15.98 -21.47
N THR A 120 -6.93 15.09 -20.79
CA THR A 120 -7.38 14.45 -19.55
C THR A 120 -6.70 15.11 -18.37
N THR A 121 -7.45 15.42 -17.33
CA THR A 121 -6.92 15.92 -16.05
C THR A 121 -7.49 15.07 -14.93
N GLU A 122 -6.61 14.44 -14.17
CA GLU A 122 -6.97 13.52 -13.09
C GLU A 122 -6.34 13.99 -11.78
N ASN A 123 -7.13 13.93 -10.72
CA ASN A 123 -6.69 14.10 -9.35
C ASN A 123 -7.23 12.96 -8.50
N PRO A 124 -6.44 12.38 -7.61
CA PRO A 124 -6.95 11.36 -6.71
C PRO A 124 -8.01 11.95 -5.78
N ALA A 125 -9.16 11.27 -5.64
CA ALA A 125 -10.23 11.67 -4.73
C ALA A 125 -9.80 11.62 -3.26
N TYR A 126 -8.85 10.73 -2.94
CA TYR A 126 -8.28 10.55 -1.60
C TYR A 126 -6.76 10.62 -1.67
N SER A 127 -6.15 11.34 -0.73
CA SER A 127 -4.68 11.44 -0.61
C SER A 127 -4.02 10.15 -0.14
N LEU A 128 -4.74 9.32 0.62
CA LEU A 128 -4.27 8.04 1.14
C LEU A 128 -5.10 6.90 0.53
N ARG A 129 -4.42 5.99 -0.12
CA ARG A 129 -4.99 4.79 -0.75
C ARG A 129 -4.10 3.62 -0.38
N ILE A 130 -4.39 3.03 0.79
CA ILE A 130 -3.52 2.10 1.50
C ILE A 130 -4.17 0.72 1.53
N LEU A 131 -3.44 -0.30 1.09
CA LEU A 131 -3.84 -1.69 1.31
C LEU A 131 -3.46 -2.13 2.72
N ASN A 132 -4.32 -2.92 3.34
CA ASN A 132 -4.05 -3.50 4.65
C ASN A 132 -3.94 -5.02 4.51
N HIS A 133 -2.71 -5.52 4.62
CA HIS A 133 -2.44 -6.96 4.64
C HIS A 133 -2.69 -7.54 6.03
N TRP A 134 -3.15 -8.79 6.02
CA TRP A 134 -3.33 -9.56 7.25
C TRP A 134 -2.32 -10.70 7.34
N ASP A 135 -1.13 -10.40 6.87
CA ASP A 135 0.00 -11.32 6.79
C ASP A 135 0.68 -11.45 8.14
N ASN A 136 0.92 -12.68 8.57
CA ASN A 136 1.63 -12.99 9.81
C ASN A 136 3.12 -13.20 9.55
N MET A 137 3.91 -13.10 10.61
CA MET A 137 5.37 -13.28 10.55
C MET A 137 5.78 -14.74 10.28
N ASP A 138 4.90 -15.70 10.57
CA ASP A 138 5.07 -17.11 10.26
C ASP A 138 4.59 -17.50 8.84
N ARG A 139 4.33 -16.52 8.00
CA ARG A 139 3.84 -16.65 6.62
C ARG A 139 2.39 -17.09 6.47
N THR A 140 1.66 -17.32 7.53
CA THR A 140 0.21 -17.49 7.43
C THR A 140 -0.50 -16.15 7.19
N VAL A 141 -1.76 -16.22 6.74
CA VAL A 141 -2.60 -15.03 6.55
C VAL A 141 -3.83 -15.17 7.43
N GLU A 142 -4.26 -14.07 8.02
CA GLU A 142 -5.36 -13.97 8.99
C GLU A 142 -5.10 -14.87 10.19
N ARG A 143 -5.91 -15.89 10.42
CA ARG A 143 -5.76 -16.91 11.48
C ARG A 143 -5.24 -18.25 10.92
N GLY A 144 -4.51 -18.20 9.81
CA GLY A 144 -3.92 -19.36 9.15
C GLY A 144 -4.77 -19.97 8.04
N TYR A 145 -6.02 -19.52 7.85
CA TYR A 145 -6.92 -20.12 6.85
C TYR A 145 -6.95 -19.40 5.49
N ALA A 146 -6.39 -18.20 5.40
CA ALA A 146 -6.50 -17.37 4.20
C ALA A 146 -5.27 -17.47 3.28
N GLY A 147 -4.53 -18.57 3.33
CA GLY A 147 -3.40 -18.84 2.47
C GLY A 147 -2.06 -18.39 3.05
N GLN A 148 -1.10 -18.11 2.17
CA GLN A 148 0.26 -17.74 2.56
C GLN A 148 0.53 -16.26 2.28
N SER A 149 1.33 -15.65 3.17
CA SER A 149 1.82 -14.29 3.06
C SER A 149 2.54 -14.06 1.73
N LEU A 150 2.35 -12.88 1.17
CA LEU A 150 3.13 -12.41 0.03
C LEU A 150 4.61 -12.24 0.40
N TRP A 151 4.89 -11.89 1.66
CA TRP A 151 6.23 -11.64 2.18
C TRP A 151 6.84 -12.91 2.74
N ASN A 152 8.07 -13.23 2.35
CA ASN A 152 8.86 -14.28 3.00
C ASN A 152 9.81 -13.67 4.03
N TRP A 153 9.34 -13.58 5.27
CA TRP A 153 10.08 -12.95 6.35
C TRP A 153 11.37 -13.68 6.72
N GLU A 154 11.49 -14.97 6.42
CA GLU A 154 12.68 -15.76 6.68
C GLU A 154 13.80 -15.44 5.70
N GLU A 155 13.45 -15.21 4.43
CA GLU A 155 14.41 -14.91 3.37
C GLU A 155 14.84 -13.43 3.38
N LEU A 156 13.95 -12.53 3.83
CA LEU A 156 14.25 -11.10 3.95
C LEU A 156 15.29 -10.83 5.05
N PRO A 157 16.20 -9.87 4.86
CA PRO A 157 16.38 -8.98 3.72
C PRO A 157 17.27 -9.54 2.61
N ASN A 158 17.78 -10.78 2.73
CA ASN A 158 18.87 -11.32 1.92
C ASN A 158 18.39 -11.78 0.53
N THR A 159 17.16 -12.30 0.44
CA THR A 159 16.57 -12.73 -0.83
C THR A 159 15.33 -11.89 -1.12
N LEU A 160 15.35 -11.22 -2.27
CA LEU A 160 14.27 -10.35 -2.73
C LEU A 160 13.56 -11.03 -3.91
N SER A 161 12.34 -11.50 -3.69
CA SER A 161 11.52 -12.09 -4.73
C SER A 161 11.06 -11.02 -5.73
N ASP A 162 11.07 -11.34 -7.02
CA ASP A 162 10.52 -10.47 -8.09
C ASP A 162 9.04 -10.12 -7.85
N ARG A 163 8.31 -10.97 -7.12
CA ARG A 163 6.90 -10.71 -6.73
C ARG A 163 6.72 -9.41 -5.95
N TYR A 164 7.74 -8.96 -5.22
CA TYR A 164 7.66 -7.69 -4.48
C TYR A 164 7.66 -6.50 -5.43
N LYS A 165 8.46 -6.57 -6.49
CA LYS A 165 8.47 -5.57 -7.56
C LYS A 165 7.16 -5.60 -8.35
N GLU A 166 6.68 -6.79 -8.70
CA GLU A 166 5.38 -6.96 -9.39
C GLU A 166 4.22 -6.42 -8.55
N TYR A 167 4.23 -6.67 -7.24
CA TYR A 167 3.26 -6.09 -6.30
C TYR A 167 3.28 -4.56 -6.31
N ALA A 168 4.47 -3.95 -6.23
CA ALA A 168 4.61 -2.51 -6.26
C ALA A 168 4.13 -1.91 -7.59
N ARG A 169 4.52 -2.53 -8.72
CA ARG A 169 4.10 -2.18 -10.06
C ARG A 169 2.57 -2.23 -10.22
N ALA A 170 1.97 -3.33 -9.79
CA ALA A 170 0.51 -3.51 -9.87
C ALA A 170 -0.24 -2.45 -9.06
N ASN A 171 0.20 -2.17 -7.84
CA ASN A 171 -0.40 -1.15 -6.98
C ASN A 171 -0.24 0.27 -7.55
N ALA A 172 0.96 0.64 -7.99
CA ALA A 172 1.19 1.94 -8.62
C ALA A 172 0.34 2.12 -9.87
N SER A 173 0.15 1.06 -10.64
CA SER A 173 -0.64 1.10 -11.89
C SER A 173 -2.11 1.48 -11.70
N ILE A 174 -2.64 1.36 -10.50
CA ILE A 174 -4.01 1.76 -10.12
C ILE A 174 -4.02 2.88 -9.09
N GLY A 175 -2.86 3.48 -8.82
CA GLY A 175 -2.73 4.64 -7.94
C GLY A 175 -2.78 4.34 -6.45
N ILE A 176 -2.57 3.10 -6.01
CA ILE A 176 -2.36 2.76 -4.59
C ILE A 176 -1.01 3.32 -4.16
N ASN A 177 -0.96 4.02 -3.02
CA ASN A 177 0.22 4.74 -2.55
C ASN A 177 0.71 4.33 -1.16
N GLY A 178 0.19 3.25 -0.61
CA GLY A 178 0.66 2.71 0.65
C GLY A 178 0.23 1.28 0.92
N THR A 179 0.94 0.63 1.82
CA THR A 179 0.65 -0.74 2.24
C THR A 179 1.02 -0.96 3.70
N VAL A 180 0.10 -1.53 4.47
CA VAL A 180 0.36 -2.08 5.81
C VAL A 180 0.80 -3.52 5.61
N LEU A 181 2.02 -3.87 6.04
CA LEU A 181 2.65 -5.13 5.68
C LEU A 181 2.19 -6.33 6.50
N ASN A 182 1.66 -6.13 7.70
CA ASN A 182 1.38 -7.20 8.64
C ASN A 182 -0.01 -7.12 9.23
N ASN A 183 -0.42 -8.28 9.79
CA ASN A 183 -1.73 -8.46 10.40
C ASN A 183 -2.00 -7.43 11.52
N VAL A 184 -3.25 -7.02 11.62
CA VAL A 184 -3.74 -6.16 12.72
C VAL A 184 -3.62 -6.80 14.10
N ASN A 185 -3.57 -8.13 14.18
CA ASN A 185 -3.19 -8.88 15.37
C ASN A 185 -1.65 -8.92 15.49
N ALA A 186 -1.06 -7.74 15.64
CA ALA A 186 0.37 -7.55 15.48
C ALA A 186 1.19 -8.19 16.60
N SER A 187 2.23 -8.95 16.21
CA SER A 187 3.29 -9.32 17.13
C SER A 187 4.18 -8.13 17.44
N PRO A 188 4.55 -7.90 18.72
CA PRO A 188 5.52 -6.85 19.08
C PRO A 188 6.85 -6.97 18.33
N GLN A 189 7.27 -8.19 17.97
CA GLN A 189 8.54 -8.47 17.30
C GLN A 189 8.68 -7.77 15.94
N ILE A 190 7.60 -7.34 15.31
CA ILE A 190 7.66 -6.55 14.06
C ILE A 190 8.47 -5.25 14.23
N LEU A 191 8.55 -4.73 15.45
CA LEU A 191 9.32 -3.53 15.81
C LEU A 191 10.76 -3.82 16.26
N SER A 192 11.20 -5.08 16.25
CA SER A 192 12.62 -5.39 16.51
C SER A 192 13.51 -4.86 15.39
N THR A 193 14.75 -4.52 15.71
CA THR A 193 15.73 -4.04 14.72
C THR A 193 15.90 -5.04 13.56
N GLU A 194 15.86 -6.35 13.85
CA GLU A 194 15.94 -7.39 12.82
C GLU A 194 14.79 -7.26 11.82
N TYR A 195 13.54 -7.20 12.29
CA TYR A 195 12.38 -7.09 11.40
C TYR A 195 12.29 -5.75 10.71
N LEU A 196 12.74 -4.66 11.34
CA LEU A 196 12.82 -3.35 10.69
C LEU A 196 13.78 -3.36 9.48
N GLN A 197 14.85 -4.17 9.48
CA GLN A 197 15.71 -4.36 8.30
C GLN A 197 14.97 -5.10 7.18
N LYS A 198 14.15 -6.10 7.52
CA LYS A 198 13.30 -6.82 6.55
C LYS A 198 12.24 -5.88 5.94
N VAL A 199 11.61 -5.07 6.77
CA VAL A 199 10.67 -4.02 6.32
C VAL A 199 11.35 -3.00 5.42
N LYS A 200 12.59 -2.58 5.75
CA LYS A 200 13.38 -1.68 4.93
C LYS A 200 13.61 -2.24 3.53
N ALA A 201 13.93 -3.52 3.41
CA ALA A 201 14.16 -4.15 2.12
C ALA A 201 12.92 -4.06 1.21
N LEU A 202 11.72 -4.26 1.75
CA LEU A 202 10.46 -4.06 1.04
C LEU A 202 10.21 -2.57 0.72
N ALA A 203 10.46 -1.68 1.69
CA ALA A 203 10.28 -0.23 1.50
C ALA A 203 11.17 0.31 0.38
N ASP A 204 12.40 -0.19 0.25
CA ASP A 204 13.34 0.22 -0.79
C ASP A 204 12.88 -0.20 -2.19
N ILE A 205 12.21 -1.37 -2.32
CA ILE A 205 11.58 -1.81 -3.57
C ILE A 205 10.34 -0.97 -3.89
N PHE A 206 9.55 -0.60 -2.90
CA PHE A 206 8.25 0.05 -3.08
C PHE A 206 8.36 1.56 -3.33
N ARG A 207 9.36 2.20 -2.75
CA ARG A 207 9.58 3.65 -2.82
C ARG A 207 9.61 4.21 -4.25
N PRO A 208 10.31 3.60 -5.22
CA PRO A 208 10.32 4.09 -6.59
C PRO A 208 8.94 4.05 -7.26
N TYR A 209 8.03 3.21 -6.78
CA TYR A 209 6.65 3.11 -7.25
C TYR A 209 5.68 4.05 -6.52
N GLY A 210 6.18 4.89 -5.60
CA GLY A 210 5.38 5.80 -4.80
C GLY A 210 4.60 5.14 -3.67
N LEU A 211 4.89 3.86 -3.33
CA LEU A 211 4.26 3.15 -2.22
C LEU A 211 5.03 3.35 -0.93
N ARG A 212 4.36 3.83 0.11
CA ARG A 212 4.89 3.88 1.47
C ARG A 212 4.53 2.63 2.24
N VAL A 213 5.43 2.21 3.12
CA VAL A 213 5.17 1.12 4.07
C VAL A 213 4.62 1.64 5.39
N TYR A 214 3.69 0.90 5.94
CA TYR A 214 3.07 1.08 7.25
C TYR A 214 3.15 -0.24 8.01
N LEU A 215 3.09 -0.19 9.32
CA LEU A 215 3.07 -1.40 10.15
C LEU A 215 1.86 -1.39 11.09
N SER A 216 1.22 -2.54 11.23
CA SER A 216 0.38 -2.79 12.40
C SER A 216 1.26 -3.01 13.61
N VAL A 217 0.91 -2.39 14.72
CA VAL A 217 1.68 -2.50 15.97
C VAL A 217 0.83 -2.97 17.13
N ASN A 218 1.44 -3.75 18.01
CA ASN A 218 0.84 -4.11 19.29
C ASN A 218 1.01 -2.94 20.27
N PHE A 219 -0.08 -2.51 20.89
CA PHE A 219 -0.07 -1.35 21.80
C PHE A 219 0.85 -1.55 23.01
N ALA A 220 0.98 -2.79 23.49
CA ALA A 220 1.85 -3.14 24.60
C ALA A 220 3.29 -3.53 24.18
N SER A 221 3.74 -3.15 22.98
CA SER A 221 5.12 -3.40 22.53
C SER A 221 6.20 -2.95 23.51
N PRO A 222 6.07 -1.82 24.26
CA PRO A 222 7.05 -1.43 25.27
C PRO A 222 7.25 -2.46 26.38
N MET A 223 6.17 -3.14 26.79
CA MET A 223 6.23 -4.19 27.82
C MET A 223 6.90 -5.47 27.26
N ALA A 224 6.58 -5.82 26.02
CA ALA A 224 7.04 -7.06 25.39
C ALA A 224 8.50 -7.00 24.94
N LEU A 225 8.96 -5.85 24.46
CA LEU A 225 10.30 -5.70 23.88
C LEU A 225 11.36 -5.23 24.87
N ASP A 226 10.97 -4.32 25.77
CA ASP A 226 11.92 -3.69 26.71
C ASP A 226 11.48 -3.81 28.18
N SER A 227 10.59 -4.75 28.47
CA SER A 227 10.17 -5.11 29.83
C SER A 227 9.66 -3.95 30.68
N LEU A 228 9.04 -2.93 30.06
CA LEU A 228 8.36 -1.90 30.81
C LEU A 228 7.21 -2.51 31.62
N SER A 229 6.98 -2.02 32.83
CA SER A 229 5.94 -2.53 33.71
C SER A 229 4.51 -2.16 33.29
N THR A 230 4.38 -1.25 32.32
CA THR A 230 3.09 -0.74 31.83
C THR A 230 3.18 -0.33 30.37
N ALA A 231 2.03 -0.24 29.69
CA ALA A 231 1.87 0.45 28.43
C ALA A 231 0.87 1.62 28.55
N ASP A 232 0.64 2.17 29.75
CA ASP A 232 -0.19 3.35 29.96
C ASP A 232 0.30 4.51 29.07
N PRO A 233 -0.53 5.02 28.15
CA PRO A 233 -0.15 6.07 27.21
C PRO A 233 0.21 7.41 27.88
N LEU A 234 -0.09 7.60 29.15
CA LEU A 234 0.30 8.80 29.91
C LEU A 234 1.57 8.58 30.75
N ASP A 235 2.09 7.37 30.82
CA ASP A 235 3.37 7.11 31.49
C ASP A 235 4.53 7.70 30.69
N LYS A 236 5.39 8.46 31.37
CA LYS A 236 6.52 9.16 30.72
C LYS A 236 7.54 8.20 30.10
N LYS A 237 7.73 7.00 30.67
CA LYS A 237 8.67 6.00 30.13
C LYS A 237 8.09 5.37 28.87
N VAL A 238 6.78 5.10 28.82
CA VAL A 238 6.08 4.61 27.64
C VAL A 238 6.12 5.63 26.51
N ILE A 239 5.81 6.89 26.79
CA ILE A 239 5.91 8.00 25.82
C ILE A 239 7.35 8.12 25.29
N SER A 240 8.34 8.06 26.17
CA SER A 240 9.75 8.11 25.76
C SER A 240 10.16 6.93 24.91
N TRP A 241 9.68 5.72 25.24
CA TRP A 241 9.96 4.51 24.49
C TRP A 241 9.47 4.61 23.03
N TRP A 242 8.22 5.01 22.82
CA TRP A 242 7.66 5.20 21.49
C TRP A 242 8.42 6.26 20.67
N LYS A 243 8.79 7.39 21.30
CA LYS A 243 9.62 8.41 20.62
C LYS A 243 10.98 7.88 20.19
N HIS A 244 11.62 7.04 21.01
CA HIS A 244 12.89 6.41 20.65
C HIS A 244 12.71 5.37 19.54
N LYS A 245 11.66 4.56 19.61
CA LYS A 245 11.34 3.56 18.58
C LYS A 245 11.04 4.22 17.25
N ASP A 246 10.25 5.29 17.22
CA ASP A 246 9.98 6.05 16.01
C ASP A 246 11.26 6.64 15.40
N LYS A 247 12.13 7.21 16.24
CA LYS A 247 13.44 7.70 15.77
C LYS A 247 14.27 6.57 15.14
N GLU A 248 14.25 5.37 15.70
CA GLU A 248 14.92 4.19 15.13
C GLU A 248 14.30 3.82 13.79
N ILE A 249 12.96 3.72 13.71
CA ILE A 249 12.24 3.38 12.48
C ILE A 249 12.58 4.37 11.36
N TYR A 250 12.46 5.67 11.60
CA TYR A 250 12.71 6.68 10.57
C TYR A 250 14.19 6.81 10.19
N ARG A 251 15.12 6.42 11.06
CA ARG A 251 16.53 6.28 10.69
C ARG A 251 16.74 5.14 9.69
N ILE A 252 15.98 4.04 9.82
CA ILE A 252 16.07 2.86 8.98
C ILE A 252 15.24 3.03 7.70
N ILE A 253 14.03 3.61 7.81
CA ILE A 253 13.05 3.78 6.74
C ILE A 253 12.60 5.25 6.74
N PRO A 254 13.32 6.16 6.06
CA PRO A 254 13.09 7.60 6.16
C PRO A 254 11.70 8.08 5.70
N ASP A 255 11.04 7.32 4.85
CA ASP A 255 9.71 7.57 4.29
C ASP A 255 8.61 6.69 4.91
N PHE A 256 8.87 6.09 6.06
CA PHE A 256 7.89 5.29 6.78
C PHE A 256 6.57 6.05 6.97
N GLY A 257 5.43 5.39 6.68
CA GLY A 257 4.13 6.08 6.65
C GLY A 257 3.47 6.23 8.00
N GLY A 258 3.70 5.29 8.91
CA GLY A 258 3.08 5.30 10.24
C GLY A 258 2.50 3.96 10.67
N PHE A 259 1.63 3.99 11.67
CA PHE A 259 1.10 2.80 12.31
C PHE A 259 -0.39 2.56 12.04
N LEU A 260 -0.75 1.29 11.97
CA LEU A 260 -2.11 0.81 12.12
C LEU A 260 -2.24 0.15 13.50
N VAL A 261 -3.29 0.47 14.24
CA VAL A 261 -3.50 -0.05 15.59
C VAL A 261 -4.88 -0.67 15.71
N LYS A 262 -4.92 -1.93 16.14
CA LYS A 262 -6.09 -2.58 16.69
C LYS A 262 -5.90 -2.66 18.20
N ALA A 263 -6.71 -1.93 18.96
CA ALA A 263 -6.61 -1.84 20.41
C ALA A 263 -7.89 -2.33 21.09
N ASN A 264 -7.74 -2.94 22.26
CA ASN A 264 -8.85 -3.44 23.10
C ASN A 264 -9.87 -4.30 22.34
N SER A 265 -9.37 -5.16 21.46
CA SER A 265 -10.23 -6.01 20.62
C SER A 265 -9.56 -7.35 20.36
N GLU A 266 -10.29 -8.46 20.53
CA GLU A 266 -9.85 -9.83 20.27
C GLU A 266 -8.48 -10.19 20.91
N GLY A 267 -8.30 -9.82 22.17
CA GLY A 267 -7.06 -10.10 22.92
C GLY A 267 -5.89 -9.19 22.58
N GLN A 268 -6.06 -8.22 21.70
CA GLN A 268 -5.03 -7.17 21.49
C GLN A 268 -5.15 -6.12 22.59
N PRO A 269 -4.04 -5.80 23.29
CA PRO A 269 -4.03 -4.81 24.34
C PRO A 269 -4.30 -3.40 23.80
N GLY A 270 -4.81 -2.54 24.66
CA GLY A 270 -5.09 -1.17 24.31
C GLY A 270 -5.13 -0.23 25.52
N PRO A 271 -5.41 1.06 25.31
CA PRO A 271 -5.39 2.05 26.38
C PRO A 271 -6.44 1.78 27.46
N CYS A 272 -7.56 1.15 27.13
CA CYS A 272 -8.61 0.84 28.12
C CYS A 272 -8.14 -0.13 29.21
N ASP A 273 -7.14 -0.98 28.92
CA ASP A 273 -6.53 -1.89 29.92
C ASP A 273 -5.79 -1.10 31.02
N PHE A 274 -5.50 0.16 30.78
CA PHE A 274 -4.80 1.08 31.69
C PHE A 274 -5.73 2.21 32.18
N GLY A 275 -7.04 2.08 31.99
CA GLY A 275 -8.03 3.09 32.39
C GLY A 275 -7.96 4.38 31.54
N ARG A 276 -7.49 4.27 30.29
CA ARG A 276 -7.36 5.38 29.34
C ARG A 276 -8.30 5.23 28.16
N THR A 277 -8.60 6.35 27.51
CA THR A 277 -9.45 6.39 26.32
C THR A 277 -8.68 5.98 25.05
N HIS A 278 -9.39 5.57 24.01
CA HIS A 278 -8.81 5.36 22.70
C HIS A 278 -8.11 6.61 22.13
N ALA A 279 -8.65 7.81 22.42
CA ALA A 279 -8.03 9.06 22.00
C ALA A 279 -6.69 9.30 22.69
N GLU A 280 -6.55 9.04 24.00
CA GLU A 280 -5.28 9.16 24.72
C GLU A 280 -4.22 8.20 24.15
N GLY A 281 -4.61 6.94 23.87
CA GLY A 281 -3.71 5.96 23.28
C GLY A 281 -3.27 6.33 21.87
N ALA A 282 -4.20 6.71 21.00
CA ALA A 282 -3.92 7.12 19.64
C ALA A 282 -3.05 8.38 19.58
N ASN A 283 -3.35 9.36 20.45
CA ASN A 283 -2.63 10.64 20.51
C ASN A 283 -1.19 10.47 20.98
N MET A 284 -0.91 9.57 21.92
CA MET A 284 0.46 9.25 22.35
C MET A 284 1.32 8.80 21.16
N LEU A 285 0.83 7.86 20.36
CA LEU A 285 1.52 7.40 19.15
C LEU A 285 1.62 8.51 18.08
N ALA A 286 0.53 9.25 17.88
CA ALA A 286 0.49 10.34 16.92
C ALA A 286 1.48 11.48 17.25
N ASP A 287 1.62 11.82 18.52
CA ASP A 287 2.58 12.81 19.00
C ASP A 287 4.04 12.34 18.82
N ALA A 288 4.31 11.02 18.95
CA ALA A 288 5.62 10.44 18.70
C ALA A 288 5.99 10.45 17.18
N LEU A 289 5.01 10.16 16.30
CA LEU A 289 5.19 10.18 14.85
C LEU A 289 5.19 11.60 14.22
N LYS A 290 4.63 12.59 14.92
CA LYS A 290 4.45 13.96 14.39
C LYS A 290 5.71 14.62 13.81
N PRO A 291 6.91 14.51 14.42
CA PRO A 291 8.14 15.09 13.86
C PRO A 291 8.49 14.58 12.45
N TYR A 292 8.02 13.38 12.12
CA TYR A 292 8.30 12.68 10.88
C TYR A 292 7.14 12.74 9.87
N LYS A 293 6.03 13.41 10.22
CA LYS A 293 4.80 13.46 9.43
C LYS A 293 4.13 12.08 9.24
N GLY A 294 4.38 11.15 10.15
CA GLY A 294 3.72 9.87 10.18
C GLY A 294 2.29 9.97 10.70
N ILE A 295 1.47 9.00 10.34
CA ILE A 295 0.06 8.92 10.73
C ILE A 295 -0.22 7.70 11.60
N VAL A 296 -1.28 7.77 12.39
CA VAL A 296 -1.86 6.64 13.10
C VAL A 296 -3.21 6.33 12.49
N MET A 297 -3.39 5.13 11.98
CA MET A 297 -4.69 4.57 11.60
C MET A 297 -5.22 3.77 12.78
N TRP A 298 -6.18 4.32 13.49
CA TRP A 298 -6.75 3.74 14.70
C TRP A 298 -8.07 3.06 14.38
N ARG A 299 -8.15 1.74 14.58
CA ARG A 299 -9.35 0.99 14.24
C ARG A 299 -10.45 1.18 15.27
N ALA A 300 -11.58 1.70 14.82
CA ALA A 300 -12.81 1.78 15.58
C ALA A 300 -13.63 0.51 15.42
N PHE A 301 -13.19 -0.57 16.07
CA PHE A 301 -13.80 -1.88 15.94
C PHE A 301 -13.61 -2.70 17.21
N VAL A 302 -14.71 -3.06 17.87
CA VAL A 302 -14.70 -3.73 19.17
C VAL A 302 -15.27 -5.14 19.03
N TYR A 303 -14.44 -6.15 19.36
CA TYR A 303 -14.82 -7.55 19.37
C TYR A 303 -14.93 -8.17 20.79
N SER A 304 -14.88 -7.37 21.81
CA SER A 304 -15.15 -7.80 23.18
C SER A 304 -16.42 -7.13 23.67
N PRO A 305 -17.58 -7.44 23.07
CA PRO A 305 -18.78 -6.70 23.31
C PRO A 305 -19.37 -6.98 24.69
N SER A 306 -19.71 -5.93 25.39
CA SER A 306 -20.64 -5.95 26.52
C SER A 306 -22.09 -5.91 26.05
N ASP A 307 -22.35 -5.55 24.79
CA ASP A 307 -23.66 -5.51 24.14
C ASP A 307 -23.71 -6.55 23.00
N ALA A 308 -24.89 -7.09 22.72
CA ALA A 308 -25.13 -8.01 21.60
C ALA A 308 -24.94 -7.33 20.24
N ASP A 309 -25.14 -6.02 20.15
CA ASP A 309 -24.87 -5.20 18.94
C ASP A 309 -23.47 -4.58 18.99
N ARG A 310 -22.53 -5.24 18.34
CA ARG A 310 -21.12 -4.82 18.27
C ARG A 310 -20.90 -3.50 17.53
N ALA A 311 -21.74 -3.21 16.53
CA ALA A 311 -21.66 -1.95 15.79
C ALA A 311 -22.07 -0.78 16.68
N LYS A 312 -23.12 -0.97 17.47
CA LYS A 312 -23.58 0.00 18.45
C LYS A 312 -22.52 0.25 19.54
N GLN A 313 -21.88 -0.80 20.04
CA GLN A 313 -20.82 -0.64 21.03
C GLN A 313 -19.65 0.18 20.49
N ALA A 314 -19.14 -0.14 19.29
CA ALA A 314 -18.06 0.63 18.67
C ALA A 314 -18.45 2.11 18.50
N TYR A 315 -19.71 2.39 18.10
CA TYR A 315 -20.21 3.76 18.01
C TYR A 315 -20.20 4.46 19.37
N LEU A 316 -20.74 3.84 20.42
CA LEU A 316 -20.81 4.41 21.76
C LEU A 316 -19.43 4.64 22.40
N GLU A 317 -18.43 3.85 22.03
CA GLU A 317 -17.05 4.04 22.53
C GLU A 317 -16.32 5.17 21.80
N PHE A 318 -16.59 5.40 20.52
CA PHE A 318 -15.83 6.36 19.71
C PHE A 318 -16.52 7.70 19.50
N GLU A 319 -17.85 7.75 19.48
CA GLU A 319 -18.60 9.01 19.31
C GLU A 319 -18.28 10.05 20.40
N PRO A 320 -18.18 9.70 21.70
CA PRO A 320 -17.82 10.67 22.74
C PRO A 320 -16.40 11.22 22.62
N LEU A 321 -15.54 10.59 21.79
CA LEU A 321 -14.16 10.98 21.56
C LEU A 321 -13.99 11.86 20.31
N ASP A 322 -15.07 12.20 19.63
CA ASP A 322 -15.01 13.09 18.47
C ASP A 322 -14.36 14.42 18.83
N GLY A 323 -13.50 14.92 17.94
CA GLY A 323 -12.71 16.13 18.17
C GLY A 323 -11.54 15.99 19.15
N GLN A 324 -11.35 14.82 19.81
CA GLN A 324 -10.24 14.61 20.75
C GLN A 324 -8.98 14.02 20.10
N PHE A 325 -9.07 13.49 18.89
CA PHE A 325 -7.94 12.91 18.18
C PHE A 325 -7.04 13.97 17.55
N ARG A 326 -5.71 13.71 17.51
CA ARG A 326 -4.75 14.55 16.78
C ARG A 326 -5.03 14.54 15.28
N ASN A 327 -4.63 15.61 14.57
CA ASN A 327 -4.84 15.75 13.12
C ASN A 327 -4.14 14.66 12.28
N ASN A 328 -3.14 13.97 12.82
CA ASN A 328 -2.47 12.85 12.16
C ASN A 328 -2.99 11.48 12.65
N VAL A 329 -4.11 11.44 13.35
CA VAL A 329 -4.87 10.22 13.63
C VAL A 329 -6.02 10.11 12.64
N ILE A 330 -6.16 8.93 12.06
CA ILE A 330 -7.28 8.55 11.17
C ILE A 330 -8.04 7.44 11.84
N VAL A 331 -9.27 7.71 12.25
CA VAL A 331 -10.15 6.67 12.79
C VAL A 331 -10.61 5.79 11.64
N GLN A 332 -10.22 4.52 11.67
CA GLN A 332 -10.54 3.55 10.62
C GLN A 332 -11.80 2.78 10.99
N VAL A 333 -12.86 3.01 10.25
CA VAL A 333 -14.16 2.35 10.42
C VAL A 333 -14.36 1.34 9.30
N LYS A 334 -14.90 0.15 9.63
CA LYS A 334 -15.30 -0.81 8.61
C LYS A 334 -16.58 -0.32 7.88
N THR A 335 -16.62 -0.51 6.58
CA THR A 335 -17.83 -0.37 5.81
C THR A 335 -18.67 -1.65 5.93
N GLY A 336 -19.88 -1.53 6.40
CA GLY A 336 -20.79 -2.67 6.64
C GLY A 336 -20.77 -3.19 8.08
N PRO A 337 -21.71 -4.09 8.44
CA PRO A 337 -22.00 -4.39 9.85
C PRO A 337 -20.88 -5.11 10.58
N MET A 338 -20.21 -6.10 10.01
CA MET A 338 -19.07 -6.75 10.69
C MET A 338 -17.96 -7.20 9.74
N ASP A 339 -18.28 -7.83 8.63
CA ASP A 339 -17.32 -8.43 7.72
C ASP A 339 -17.44 -7.87 6.29
N PHE A 340 -17.51 -6.54 6.17
CA PHE A 340 -17.63 -5.84 4.87
C PHE A 340 -18.89 -6.22 4.07
N GLN A 341 -19.92 -6.74 4.73
CA GLN A 341 -21.19 -7.06 4.09
C GLN A 341 -22.00 -5.79 3.83
N ARG A 342 -22.59 -5.71 2.65
CA ARG A 342 -23.56 -4.66 2.36
C ARG A 342 -24.83 -4.89 3.20
N ARG A 343 -25.36 -3.83 3.77
CA ARG A 343 -26.72 -3.80 4.32
C ARG A 343 -27.74 -3.72 3.20
#